data_19b6155b48ddb4861eabf01d4762e7f6
#
_entry.id   19b6155b48ddb4861eabf01d4762e7f6
#
_cell.length_a   1.000
_cell.length_b   1.000
_cell.length_c   1.000
_cell.angle_alpha   90.00
_cell.angle_beta   90.00
_cell.angle_gamma   90.00
#
_symmetry.space_group_name_H-M   'P 1'
#
loop_
_entity.id
_entity.type
_entity.pdbx_description
1 polymer ?
#
loop_
_entity_poly.entity_id
_entity_poly.type
_entity_poly.pdbx_seq_one_letter_code
_entity_poly.pdbx_strand_id
1 'polypeptide(L)'
;CIRDRYREELGKTLGEALLTPTKIYVKALKAVKEAGITIKGCSHITGGGFYENIPRMLPDGARAVVKKDSYEVPAIFRLLAKEGDIAEEMMYNTYNMGIGMMLALDPKDAEKAIEALKAVGEEAYVVGSIEAGEKGVTLC
;
A
#
# COMPACT_ATOMS: atom_id res chain seq x y z
N CYS A 1 4.56 -27.91 -12.96
CA CYS A 1 4.33 -27.26 -11.67
C CYS A 1 3.33 -26.09 -11.83
N ILE A 2 2.49 -25.82 -10.83
CA ILE A 2 1.52 -24.71 -10.89
C ILE A 2 2.24 -23.37 -11.06
N ARG A 3 3.42 -23.21 -10.48
CA ARG A 3 4.25 -21.99 -10.57
C ARG A 3 4.76 -21.68 -11.98
N ASP A 4 4.91 -22.70 -12.81
CA ASP A 4 5.47 -22.55 -14.17
C ASP A 4 4.37 -22.25 -15.21
N ARG A 5 3.09 -22.25 -14.82
CA ARG A 5 1.99 -21.93 -15.72
C ARG A 5 1.96 -20.44 -15.99
N TYR A 6 1.90 -20.10 -17.27
CA TYR A 6 1.61 -18.74 -17.71
C TYR A 6 0.18 -18.36 -17.29
N ARG A 7 0.02 -17.16 -16.78
CA ARG A 7 -1.27 -16.60 -16.41
C ARG A 7 -1.51 -15.33 -17.21
N GLU A 8 -2.56 -15.34 -18.02
CA GLU A 8 -2.91 -14.19 -18.88
C GLU A 8 -3.15 -12.94 -18.04
N GLU A 9 -3.81 -13.08 -16.88
CA GLU A 9 -4.11 -11.99 -15.95
C GLU A 9 -2.83 -11.32 -15.39
N LEU A 10 -1.72 -12.04 -15.37
CA LEU A 10 -0.43 -11.54 -14.87
C LEU A 10 0.53 -11.14 -16.00
N GLY A 11 0.26 -11.56 -17.25
CA GLY A 11 1.18 -11.41 -18.37
C GLY A 11 2.51 -12.16 -18.21
N LYS A 12 2.58 -13.11 -17.27
CA LYS A 12 3.80 -13.90 -16.92
C LYS A 12 3.41 -15.18 -16.19
N THR A 13 4.39 -16.01 -15.86
CA THR A 13 4.14 -17.17 -15.00
C THR A 13 3.87 -16.74 -13.56
N LEU A 14 3.14 -17.57 -12.81
CA LEU A 14 2.91 -17.31 -11.39
C LEU A 14 4.23 -17.24 -10.60
N GLY A 15 5.20 -18.08 -10.95
CA GLY A 15 6.53 -18.07 -10.33
C GLY A 15 7.25 -16.74 -10.51
N GLU A 16 7.28 -16.19 -11.73
CA GLU A 16 7.87 -14.88 -12.02
C GLU A 16 7.17 -13.75 -11.26
N ALA A 17 5.85 -13.79 -11.17
CA ALA A 17 5.09 -12.79 -10.41
C ALA A 17 5.41 -12.82 -8.90
N LEU A 18 5.51 -14.02 -8.33
CA LEU A 18 5.84 -14.22 -6.90
C LEU A 18 7.29 -13.88 -6.56
N LEU A 19 8.20 -13.96 -7.52
CA LEU A 19 9.62 -13.62 -7.35
C LEU A 19 9.90 -12.12 -7.53
N THR A 20 8.90 -11.29 -7.78
CA THR A 20 9.09 -9.84 -7.84
C THR A 20 9.68 -9.35 -6.52
N PRO A 21 10.87 -8.71 -6.53
CA PRO A 21 11.53 -8.29 -5.30
C PRO A 21 10.76 -7.18 -4.59
N THR A 22 10.92 -7.12 -3.26
CA THR A 22 10.41 -6.01 -2.45
C THR A 22 11.02 -4.69 -2.91
N LYS A 23 10.19 -3.69 -3.11
CA LYS A 23 10.59 -2.35 -3.56
C LYS A 23 11.39 -1.62 -2.48
N ILE A 24 12.40 -0.88 -2.90
CA ILE A 24 13.24 -0.05 -2.02
C ILE A 24 12.73 1.38 -2.06
N TYR A 25 12.22 1.90 -0.94
CA TYR A 25 11.56 3.21 -0.83
C TYR A 25 12.47 4.37 -0.42
N VAL A 26 13.78 4.15 -0.27
CA VAL A 26 14.73 5.18 0.20
C VAL A 26 14.72 6.41 -0.70
N LYS A 27 14.76 6.23 -2.03
CA LYS A 27 14.74 7.33 -3.00
C LYS A 27 13.41 8.10 -2.93
N ALA A 28 12.30 7.39 -2.80
CA ALA A 28 10.96 7.96 -2.67
C ALA A 28 10.84 8.84 -1.41
N LEU A 29 11.21 8.30 -0.25
CA LEU A 29 11.17 9.04 1.01
C LEU A 29 12.10 10.26 1.02
N LYS A 30 13.27 10.15 0.39
CA LYS A 30 14.20 11.26 0.22
C LYS A 30 13.57 12.38 -0.63
N ALA A 31 12.95 12.04 -1.76
CA ALA A 31 12.30 13.02 -2.62
C ALA A 31 11.19 13.81 -1.90
N VAL A 32 10.35 13.12 -1.10
CA VAL A 32 9.31 13.78 -0.28
C VAL A 32 9.93 14.77 0.71
N LYS A 33 11.01 14.38 1.40
CA LYS A 33 11.73 15.26 2.35
C LYS A 33 12.39 16.44 1.66
N GLU A 34 13.04 16.23 0.52
CA GLU A 34 13.69 17.27 -0.28
C GLU A 34 12.70 18.28 -0.85
N ALA A 35 11.46 17.85 -1.08
CA ALA A 35 10.35 18.74 -1.41
C ALA A 35 9.87 19.61 -0.22
N GLY A 36 10.50 19.49 0.97
CA GLY A 36 10.14 20.26 2.15
C GLY A 36 8.87 19.79 2.84
N ILE A 37 8.44 18.54 2.60
CA ILE A 37 7.23 17.96 3.16
C ILE A 37 7.56 17.25 4.46
N THR A 38 6.78 17.52 5.51
CA THR A 38 6.90 16.83 6.80
C THR A 38 6.11 15.52 6.77
N ILE A 39 6.82 14.40 6.88
CA ILE A 39 6.21 13.09 7.05
C ILE A 39 5.83 12.92 8.52
N LYS A 40 4.53 12.92 8.83
CA LYS A 40 3.98 12.77 10.19
C LYS A 40 3.93 11.31 10.63
N GLY A 41 3.79 10.38 9.70
CA GLY A 41 3.80 8.95 9.93
C GLY A 41 4.25 8.21 8.68
N CYS A 42 4.89 7.06 8.87
CA CYS A 42 5.38 6.22 7.79
C CYS A 42 5.17 4.75 8.17
N SER A 43 4.54 3.99 7.30
CA SER A 43 4.32 2.56 7.49
C SER A 43 4.74 1.77 6.26
N HIS A 44 5.65 0.83 6.45
CA HIS A 44 5.98 -0.18 5.44
C HIS A 44 4.97 -1.32 5.56
N ILE A 45 4.19 -1.53 4.51
CA ILE A 45 3.13 -2.54 4.49
C ILE A 45 3.73 -3.88 4.08
N THR A 46 3.88 -4.77 5.05
CA THR A 46 4.45 -6.11 4.93
C THR A 46 3.42 -7.16 5.37
N GLY A 47 3.87 -8.31 5.87
CA GLY A 47 3.00 -9.29 6.54
C GLY A 47 2.21 -8.61 7.68
N GLY A 48 0.93 -8.91 7.79
CA GLY A 48 -0.01 -8.18 8.64
C GLY A 48 -0.82 -7.12 7.88
N GLY A 49 -0.47 -6.85 6.61
CA GLY A 49 -1.25 -6.02 5.70
C GLY A 49 -1.57 -4.63 6.24
N PHE A 50 -2.73 -4.10 5.89
CA PHE A 50 -3.16 -2.77 6.32
C PHE A 50 -3.53 -2.76 7.80
N TYR A 51 -4.24 -3.78 8.28
CA TYR A 51 -4.78 -3.82 9.64
C TYR A 51 -3.73 -3.81 10.74
N GLU A 52 -2.57 -4.44 10.51
CA GLU A 52 -1.51 -4.49 11.52
C GLU A 52 -0.44 -3.40 11.32
N ASN A 53 -0.12 -3.05 10.06
CA ASN A 53 1.00 -2.15 9.81
C ASN A 53 0.61 -0.67 9.92
N ILE A 54 -0.56 -0.26 9.40
CA ILE A 54 -0.98 1.16 9.43
C ILE A 54 -1.12 1.70 10.87
N PRO A 55 -1.74 0.98 11.82
CA PRO A 55 -1.89 1.49 13.18
C PRO A 55 -0.56 1.77 13.90
N ARG A 56 0.54 1.14 13.48
CA ARG A 56 1.86 1.36 14.10
C ARG A 56 2.37 2.80 13.92
N MET A 57 1.93 3.49 12.86
CA MET A 57 2.30 4.89 12.64
C MET A 57 1.30 5.89 13.23
N LEU A 58 0.16 5.42 13.75
CA LEU A 58 -0.89 6.28 14.29
C LEU A 58 -0.71 6.52 15.81
N PRO A 59 -0.96 7.74 16.29
CA PRO A 59 -1.09 7.99 17.72
C PRO A 59 -2.40 7.39 18.26
N ASP A 60 -2.52 7.30 19.57
CA ASP A 60 -3.77 6.94 20.21
C ASP A 60 -4.85 8.00 19.92
N GLY A 61 -6.09 7.57 19.74
CA GLY A 61 -7.19 8.44 19.35
C GLY A 61 -7.26 8.79 17.88
N ALA A 62 -6.42 8.16 17.03
CA ALA A 62 -6.43 8.34 15.58
C ALA A 62 -6.71 7.02 14.85
N ARG A 63 -7.50 7.08 13.79
CA ARG A 63 -7.90 5.97 12.94
C ARG A 63 -7.64 6.28 11.48
N ALA A 64 -7.10 5.35 10.73
CA ALA A 64 -6.99 5.48 9.28
C ALA A 64 -8.27 5.01 8.60
N VAL A 65 -8.82 5.83 7.71
CA VAL A 65 -9.93 5.48 6.81
C VAL A 65 -9.36 5.38 5.40
N VAL A 66 -9.35 4.17 4.86
CA VAL A 66 -8.72 3.84 3.57
C VAL A 66 -9.80 3.44 2.57
N LYS A 67 -9.79 4.10 1.41
CA LYS A 67 -10.69 3.82 0.29
C LYS A 67 -10.07 2.74 -0.61
N LYS A 68 -10.73 1.60 -0.72
CA LYS A 68 -10.25 0.45 -1.48
C LYS A 68 -10.16 0.70 -2.99
N ASP A 69 -11.01 1.58 -3.51
CA ASP A 69 -11.12 1.95 -4.91
C ASP A 69 -10.20 3.13 -5.31
N SER A 70 -9.39 3.64 -4.39
CA SER A 70 -8.49 4.78 -4.64
C SER A 70 -7.29 4.45 -5.52
N TYR A 71 -7.03 3.18 -5.78
CA TYR A 71 -5.96 2.68 -6.66
C TYR A 71 -6.36 1.31 -7.24
N GLU A 72 -5.66 0.89 -8.29
CA GLU A 72 -5.89 -0.44 -8.86
C GLU A 72 -5.09 -1.50 -8.09
N VAL A 73 -5.79 -2.46 -7.48
CA VAL A 73 -5.16 -3.62 -6.82
C VAL A 73 -4.54 -4.52 -7.89
N PRO A 74 -3.22 -4.83 -7.82
CA PRO A 74 -2.55 -5.68 -8.79
C PRO A 74 -3.21 -7.06 -8.96
N ALA A 75 -3.22 -7.55 -10.20
CA ALA A 75 -3.91 -8.79 -10.58
C ALA A 75 -3.48 -10.01 -9.76
N ILE A 76 -2.23 -10.03 -9.29
CA ILE A 76 -1.72 -11.13 -8.45
C ILE A 76 -2.54 -11.34 -7.19
N PHE A 77 -3.00 -10.26 -6.52
CA PHE A 77 -3.78 -10.37 -5.30
C PHE A 77 -5.20 -10.90 -5.58
N ARG A 78 -5.81 -10.48 -6.70
CA ARG A 78 -7.09 -11.03 -7.14
C ARG A 78 -6.99 -12.53 -7.46
N LEU A 79 -5.90 -12.92 -8.11
CA LEU A 79 -5.63 -14.32 -8.42
C LEU A 79 -5.44 -15.14 -7.14
N LEU A 80 -4.65 -14.66 -6.18
CA LEU A 80 -4.41 -15.35 -4.90
C LEU A 80 -5.72 -15.49 -4.09
N ALA A 81 -6.53 -14.44 -4.02
CA ALA A 81 -7.81 -14.49 -3.34
C ALA A 81 -8.73 -15.56 -3.94
N LYS A 82 -8.82 -15.60 -5.28
CA LYS A 82 -9.66 -16.56 -6.01
C LYS A 82 -9.16 -18.00 -5.88
N GLU A 83 -7.89 -18.26 -6.11
CA GLU A 83 -7.32 -19.62 -6.09
C GLU A 83 -7.21 -20.18 -4.67
N GLY A 84 -7.04 -19.31 -3.67
CA GLY A 84 -6.95 -19.69 -2.26
C GLY A 84 -8.26 -19.63 -1.49
N ASP A 85 -9.36 -19.20 -2.14
CA ASP A 85 -10.66 -18.94 -1.48
C ASP A 85 -10.49 -18.07 -0.22
N ILE A 86 -9.68 -16.99 -0.36
CA ILE A 86 -9.32 -16.11 0.75
C ILE A 86 -10.29 -14.95 0.83
N ALA A 87 -10.94 -14.78 1.98
CA ALA A 87 -11.82 -13.65 2.23
C ALA A 87 -11.09 -12.30 2.12
N GLU A 88 -11.78 -11.27 1.63
CA GLU A 88 -11.21 -9.94 1.40
C GLU A 88 -10.52 -9.37 2.65
N GLU A 89 -11.15 -9.48 3.81
CA GLU A 89 -10.60 -9.02 5.08
C GLU A 89 -9.24 -9.68 5.38
N MET A 90 -9.13 -10.99 5.13
CA MET A 90 -7.89 -11.73 5.32
C MET A 90 -6.83 -11.34 4.30
N MET A 91 -7.23 -10.99 3.06
CA MET A 91 -6.30 -10.45 2.06
C MET A 91 -5.64 -9.16 2.56
N TYR A 92 -6.42 -8.20 3.08
CA TYR A 92 -5.92 -6.94 3.64
C TYR A 92 -5.21 -7.10 4.99
N ASN A 93 -5.39 -8.22 5.69
CA ASN A 93 -4.66 -8.55 6.92
C ASN A 93 -3.34 -9.30 6.64
N THR A 94 -3.18 -9.88 5.45
CA THR A 94 -2.01 -10.71 5.12
C THR A 94 -1.08 -10.02 4.13
N TYR A 95 -1.65 -9.34 3.12
CA TYR A 95 -0.90 -8.79 1.99
C TYR A 95 -0.93 -7.27 1.98
N ASN A 96 0.04 -6.68 1.29
CA ASN A 96 0.09 -5.23 1.08
C ASN A 96 -0.86 -4.72 0.00
N MET A 97 -1.56 -5.59 -0.70
CA MET A 97 -2.54 -5.31 -1.74
C MET A 97 -2.04 -4.34 -2.85
N GLY A 98 -0.71 -4.26 -3.04
CA GLY A 98 -0.07 -3.38 -4.02
C GLY A 98 0.47 -2.07 -3.44
N ILE A 99 0.13 -1.74 -2.19
CA ILE A 99 0.65 -0.56 -1.49
C ILE A 99 1.74 -0.98 -0.51
N GLY A 100 3.00 -0.85 -0.88
CA GLY A 100 4.10 -1.27 -0.01
C GLY A 100 4.54 -0.22 1.01
N MET A 101 4.22 1.07 0.79
CA MET A 101 4.57 2.16 1.71
C MET A 101 3.40 3.14 1.83
N MET A 102 3.04 3.49 3.05
CA MET A 102 2.06 4.55 3.33
C MET A 102 2.69 5.68 4.13
N LEU A 103 2.33 6.91 3.77
CA LEU A 103 2.77 8.13 4.44
C LEU A 103 1.56 8.89 4.96
N ALA A 104 1.65 9.38 6.19
CA ALA A 104 0.71 10.34 6.75
C ALA A 104 1.32 11.74 6.63
N LEU A 105 0.63 12.63 5.94
CA LEU A 105 1.07 13.99 5.63
C LEU A 105 0.01 15.00 6.05
N ASP A 106 0.35 16.29 6.01
CA ASP A 106 -0.65 17.34 6.03
C ASP A 106 -1.46 17.31 4.72
N PRO A 107 -2.79 17.43 4.74
CA PRO A 107 -3.60 17.40 3.51
C PRO A 107 -3.15 18.39 2.44
N LYS A 108 -2.68 19.58 2.82
CA LYS A 108 -2.16 20.60 1.88
C LYS A 108 -0.90 20.16 1.12
N ASP A 109 -0.17 19.19 1.65
CA ASP A 109 1.08 18.69 1.06
C ASP A 109 0.87 17.45 0.17
N ALA A 110 -0.36 16.91 0.10
CA ALA A 110 -0.64 15.65 -0.59
C ALA A 110 -0.32 15.71 -2.10
N GLU A 111 -0.78 16.74 -2.80
CA GLU A 111 -0.51 16.93 -4.24
C GLU A 111 0.98 17.10 -4.50
N LYS A 112 1.65 17.92 -3.71
CA LYS A 112 3.09 18.17 -3.81
C LYS A 112 3.90 16.89 -3.56
N ALA A 113 3.44 16.04 -2.64
CA ALA A 113 4.06 14.73 -2.39
C ALA A 113 3.93 13.79 -3.59
N ILE A 114 2.75 13.73 -4.21
CA ILE A 114 2.52 12.93 -5.43
C ILE A 114 3.43 13.40 -6.56
N GLU A 115 3.56 14.71 -6.78
CA GLU A 115 4.45 15.27 -7.80
C GLU A 115 5.92 14.91 -7.54
N ALA A 116 6.38 15.05 -6.29
CA ALA A 116 7.74 14.68 -5.90
C ALA A 116 8.04 13.19 -6.10
N LEU A 117 7.08 12.33 -5.79
CA LEU A 117 7.20 10.88 -5.98
C LEU A 117 7.21 10.53 -7.47
N LYS A 118 6.30 11.11 -8.25
CA LYS A 118 6.26 10.92 -9.70
C LYS A 118 7.56 11.35 -10.39
N ALA A 119 8.18 12.44 -9.94
CA ALA A 119 9.46 12.92 -10.47
C ALA A 119 10.62 11.92 -10.31
N VAL A 120 10.53 11.01 -9.34
CA VAL A 120 11.52 9.94 -9.13
C VAL A 120 11.07 8.56 -9.64
N GLY A 121 9.95 8.52 -10.39
CA GLY A 121 9.42 7.31 -11.04
C GLY A 121 8.56 6.45 -10.13
N GLU A 122 8.00 7.03 -9.05
CA GLU A 122 7.10 6.33 -8.15
C GLU A 122 5.64 6.68 -8.46
N GLU A 123 4.78 5.66 -8.48
CA GLU A 123 3.34 5.86 -8.47
C GLU A 123 2.85 6.07 -7.04
N ALA A 124 2.00 7.07 -6.84
CA ALA A 124 1.46 7.41 -5.54
C ALA A 124 0.01 7.83 -5.64
N TYR A 125 -0.76 7.50 -4.61
CA TYR A 125 -2.20 7.71 -4.55
C TYR A 125 -2.59 8.32 -3.20
N VAL A 126 -3.62 9.17 -3.19
CA VAL A 126 -4.29 9.55 -1.95
C VAL A 126 -5.31 8.46 -1.62
N VAL A 127 -4.92 7.57 -0.71
CA VAL A 127 -5.73 6.37 -0.39
C VAL A 127 -6.74 6.59 0.73
N GLY A 128 -6.71 7.73 1.40
CA GLY A 128 -7.66 7.99 2.49
C GLY A 128 -7.24 9.12 3.40
N SER A 129 -7.80 9.14 4.60
CA SER A 129 -7.59 10.15 5.63
C SER A 129 -7.30 9.52 7.00
N ILE A 130 -6.74 10.34 7.89
CA ILE A 130 -6.65 10.00 9.31
C ILE A 130 -7.70 10.84 10.04
N GLU A 131 -8.52 10.18 10.83
CA GLU A 131 -9.65 10.75 11.55
C GLU A 131 -9.52 10.49 13.06
N ALA A 132 -10.25 11.26 13.87
CA ALA A 132 -10.36 10.98 15.29
C ALA A 132 -11.18 9.70 15.51
N GLY A 133 -10.69 8.81 16.35
CA GLY A 133 -11.36 7.54 16.64
C GLY A 133 -10.47 6.56 17.37
N GLU A 134 -11.01 5.40 17.67
CA GLU A 134 -10.24 4.30 18.23
C GLU A 134 -9.14 3.88 17.23
N LYS A 135 -7.92 3.71 17.73
CA LYS A 135 -6.75 3.35 16.93
C LYS A 135 -6.98 2.10 16.09
N GLY A 136 -6.82 2.22 14.80
CA GLY A 136 -7.06 1.12 13.87
C GLY A 136 -7.19 1.57 12.42
N VAL A 137 -7.78 0.69 11.60
CA VAL A 137 -8.05 0.92 10.18
C VAL A 137 -9.50 0.63 9.88
N THR A 138 -10.12 1.49 9.08
CA THR A 138 -11.41 1.24 8.42
C THR A 138 -11.14 1.18 6.91
N LEU A 139 -11.59 0.11 6.26
CA LEU A 139 -11.61 -0.01 4.80
C LEU A 139 -13.02 0.27 4.28
N CYS A 140 -13.17 1.14 3.30
CA CYS A 140 -14.45 1.50 2.69
C CYS A 140 -14.35 1.56 1.15
#